data_5bb05c5649deb36e03ed5b5de64e4922
#
_entry.id   5bb05c5649deb36e03ed5b5de64e4922
#
_cell.length_a   1.000
_cell.length_b   1.000
_cell.length_c   1.000
_cell.angle_alpha   90.00
_cell.angle_beta   90.00
_cell.angle_gamma   90.00
#
_symmetry.space_group_name_H-M   'P 1'
#
loop_
_entity.id
_entity.type
_entity.pdbx_description
1 polymer ?
#
loop_
_entity_poly.entity_id
_entity_poly.type
_entity_poly.pdbx_seq_one_letter_code
_entity_poly.pdbx_strand_id
1 'polypeptide(L)'
;MAERLAAAYGNRLQIPNLTVSSAGTRAVVAHPIHQEAVPLIESLGADASDFSARQLKPQLMAGADLIITMTKAHRDAALEIAPQKLHRTFTLSEASELVTGCGATKVAELFRLRPRLAHHELADIPDPIGQDSAFFAAVAAQIADLIPPIIDICRIPS
;
A
#
# COMPACT_ATOMS: atom_id res chain seq x y z
N MET A 1 4.60 -2.18 7.52
CA MET A 1 5.39 -2.88 6.48
C MET A 1 5.32 -2.19 5.11
N ALA A 2 4.18 -2.11 4.46
CA ALA A 2 4.05 -1.59 3.09
C ALA A 2 4.65 -0.19 2.87
N GLU A 3 4.45 0.76 3.78
CA GLU A 3 5.06 2.10 3.70
C GLU A 3 6.57 2.03 3.57
N ARG A 4 7.23 1.26 4.43
CA ARG A 4 8.70 1.17 4.46
C ARG A 4 9.26 0.47 3.23
N LEU A 5 8.60 -0.59 2.76
CA LEU A 5 8.99 -1.29 1.53
C LEU A 5 8.79 -0.40 0.29
N ALA A 6 7.68 0.32 0.21
CA ALA A 6 7.42 1.24 -0.89
C ALA A 6 8.42 2.41 -0.91
N ALA A 7 8.74 2.99 0.25
CA ALA A 7 9.74 4.05 0.37
C ALA A 7 11.14 3.56 -0.04
N ALA A 8 11.56 2.39 0.44
CA ALA A 8 12.85 1.80 0.09
C ALA A 8 12.96 1.50 -1.41
N TYR A 9 11.90 0.96 -2.02
CA TYR A 9 11.88 0.69 -3.46
C TYR A 9 11.92 1.99 -4.28
N GLY A 10 11.12 3.00 -3.90
CA GLY A 10 11.13 4.30 -4.55
C GLY A 10 12.47 5.02 -4.45
N ASN A 11 13.14 4.95 -3.29
CA ASN A 11 14.48 5.50 -3.10
C ASN A 11 15.53 4.80 -3.97
N ARG A 12 15.48 3.47 -4.07
CA ARG A 12 16.37 2.68 -4.92
C ARG A 12 16.23 3.05 -6.40
N LEU A 13 15.01 3.37 -6.82
CA LEU A 13 14.71 3.82 -8.18
C LEU A 13 14.95 5.32 -8.38
N GLN A 14 15.32 6.05 -7.34
CA GLN A 14 15.54 7.50 -7.37
C GLN A 14 14.34 8.28 -7.94
N ILE A 15 13.11 7.88 -7.58
CA ILE A 15 11.90 8.56 -8.04
C ILE A 15 11.81 9.94 -7.36
N PRO A 16 11.87 11.04 -8.12
CA PRO A 16 11.85 12.37 -7.54
C PRO A 16 10.47 12.67 -6.93
N ASN A 17 10.50 13.33 -5.77
CA ASN A 17 9.29 13.81 -5.07
C ASN A 17 8.29 12.70 -4.66
N LEU A 18 8.69 11.42 -4.66
CA LEU A 18 7.86 10.36 -4.13
C LEU A 18 7.80 10.48 -2.59
N THR A 19 6.60 10.71 -2.07
CA THR A 19 6.34 10.70 -0.64
C THR A 19 5.43 9.52 -0.32
N VAL A 20 5.88 8.64 0.57
CA VAL A 20 5.11 7.49 1.04
C VAL A 20 4.78 7.66 2.52
N SER A 21 3.55 7.42 2.88
CA SER A 21 3.10 7.47 4.26
C SER A 21 1.97 6.47 4.51
N SER A 22 1.74 6.09 5.77
CA SER A 22 0.66 5.18 6.14
C SER A 22 -0.18 5.69 7.30
N ALA A 23 -1.38 5.15 7.40
CA ALA A 23 -2.30 5.35 8.52
C ALA A 23 -3.19 4.10 8.68
N GLY A 24 -3.66 3.85 9.89
CA GLY A 24 -4.58 2.75 10.16
C GLY A 24 -6.01 3.23 10.34
N THR A 25 -6.97 2.44 9.89
CA THR A 25 -8.40 2.69 10.14
C THR A 25 -8.76 2.52 11.63
N ARG A 26 -7.96 1.73 12.36
CA ARG A 26 -8.02 1.51 13.82
C ARG A 26 -6.60 1.49 14.39
N ALA A 27 -5.86 2.57 14.22
CA ALA A 27 -4.47 2.63 14.64
C ALA A 27 -4.33 2.70 16.16
N VAL A 28 -3.36 1.95 16.69
CA VAL A 28 -2.83 2.22 18.03
C VAL A 28 -1.80 3.33 17.87
N VAL A 29 -2.27 4.56 18.03
CA VAL A 29 -1.52 5.78 17.71
C VAL A 29 -0.18 5.83 18.47
N ALA A 30 0.86 6.32 17.81
CA ALA A 30 2.23 6.46 18.33
C ALA A 30 2.98 5.14 18.58
N HIS A 31 2.41 3.97 18.23
CA HIS A 31 3.14 2.70 18.35
C HIS A 31 4.16 2.54 17.22
N PRO A 32 5.33 1.94 17.53
CA PRO A 32 6.34 1.57 16.53
C PRO A 32 5.84 0.41 15.64
N ILE A 33 6.66 0.03 14.68
CA ILE A 33 6.45 -1.18 13.88
C ILE A 33 6.46 -2.40 14.83
N HIS A 34 5.57 -3.36 14.54
CA HIS A 34 5.50 -4.60 15.30
C HIS A 34 6.85 -5.34 15.28
N GLN A 35 7.28 -5.88 16.43
CA GLN A 35 8.61 -6.48 16.58
C GLN A 35 8.90 -7.60 15.58
N GLU A 36 7.91 -8.44 15.27
CA GLU A 36 8.05 -9.50 14.25
C GLU A 36 8.26 -8.97 12.84
N ALA A 37 7.80 -7.75 12.56
CA ALA A 37 7.92 -7.15 11.24
C ALA A 37 9.28 -6.45 11.01
N VAL A 38 9.96 -6.03 12.07
CA VAL A 38 11.24 -5.29 11.97
C VAL A 38 12.30 -6.07 11.18
N PRO A 39 12.69 -7.31 11.57
CA PRO A 39 13.73 -8.04 10.86
C PRO A 39 13.34 -8.39 9.41
N LEU A 40 12.05 -8.56 9.14
CA LEU A 40 11.56 -8.83 7.79
C LEU A 40 11.70 -7.60 6.89
N ILE A 41 11.32 -6.43 7.39
CA ILE A 41 11.45 -5.16 6.67
C ILE A 41 12.92 -4.87 6.37
N GLU A 42 13.81 -5.06 7.34
CA GLU A 42 15.25 -4.86 7.20
C GLU A 42 15.89 -5.85 6.23
N SER A 43 15.49 -7.12 6.28
CA SER A 43 15.98 -8.14 5.33
C SER A 43 15.57 -7.86 3.88
N LEU A 44 14.48 -7.14 3.68
CA LEU A 44 13.99 -6.67 2.38
C LEU A 44 14.59 -5.31 1.97
N GLY A 45 15.55 -4.79 2.75
CA GLY A 45 16.29 -3.58 2.45
C GLY A 45 15.58 -2.27 2.78
N ALA A 46 14.58 -2.32 3.65
CA ALA A 46 13.89 -1.12 4.13
C ALA A 46 14.25 -0.80 5.59
N ASP A 47 14.18 0.47 5.96
CA ASP A 47 14.44 0.97 7.31
C ASP A 47 13.17 0.91 8.15
N ALA A 48 13.23 0.21 9.29
CA ALA A 48 12.13 0.10 10.24
C ALA A 48 12.13 1.19 11.32
N SER A 49 13.17 2.03 11.38
CA SER A 49 13.30 3.08 12.39
C SER A 49 12.32 4.24 12.19
N ASP A 50 12.14 5.06 13.23
CA ASP A 50 11.37 6.31 13.20
C ASP A 50 9.93 6.19 12.65
N PHE A 51 9.31 5.02 12.82
CA PHE A 51 7.91 4.80 12.49
C PHE A 51 7.00 5.09 13.69
N SER A 52 5.93 5.81 13.44
CA SER A 52 4.87 6.05 14.43
C SER A 52 3.50 5.84 13.79
N ALA A 53 2.73 4.91 14.34
CA ALA A 53 1.39 4.62 13.84
C ALA A 53 0.46 5.83 13.97
N ARG A 54 -0.30 6.11 12.90
CA ARG A 54 -1.23 7.23 12.82
C ARG A 54 -2.64 6.75 12.50
N GLN A 55 -3.64 7.39 13.12
CA GLN A 55 -5.04 7.20 12.75
C GLN A 55 -5.34 7.84 11.40
N LEU A 56 -6.06 7.12 10.54
CA LEU A 56 -6.53 7.65 9.26
C LEU A 56 -7.47 8.83 9.48
N LYS A 57 -7.20 9.94 8.81
CA LYS A 57 -7.96 11.19 8.86
C LYS A 57 -8.15 11.76 7.45
N PRO A 58 -9.23 12.53 7.19
CA PRO A 58 -9.48 13.13 5.87
C PRO A 58 -8.30 13.95 5.35
N GLN A 59 -7.60 14.67 6.23
CA GLN A 59 -6.46 15.53 5.87
C GLN A 59 -5.29 14.73 5.30
N LEU A 60 -5.04 13.51 5.82
CA LEU A 60 -3.99 12.63 5.29
C LEU A 60 -4.32 12.12 3.89
N MET A 61 -5.60 11.92 3.61
CA MET A 61 -6.06 11.46 2.29
C MET A 61 -6.13 12.61 1.27
N ALA A 62 -6.35 13.83 1.72
CA ALA A 62 -6.60 14.98 0.84
C ALA A 62 -5.43 15.20 -0.14
N GLY A 63 -4.19 15.13 0.34
CA GLY A 63 -2.97 15.34 -0.47
C GLY A 63 -2.47 14.09 -1.20
N ALA A 64 -3.10 12.93 -1.05
CA ALA A 64 -2.63 11.70 -1.68
C ALA A 64 -3.03 11.62 -3.15
N ASP A 65 -2.08 11.31 -4.02
CA ASP A 65 -2.29 11.02 -5.43
C ASP A 65 -2.75 9.58 -5.66
N LEU A 66 -2.34 8.66 -4.79
CA LEU A 66 -2.73 7.26 -4.79
C LEU A 66 -2.89 6.78 -3.34
N ILE A 67 -3.98 6.06 -3.06
CA ILE A 67 -4.27 5.47 -1.76
C ILE A 67 -4.37 3.96 -1.94
N ILE A 68 -3.52 3.23 -1.22
CA ILE A 68 -3.46 1.77 -1.25
C ILE A 68 -3.92 1.22 0.10
N THR A 69 -4.81 0.26 0.06
CA THR A 69 -5.33 -0.42 1.25
C THR A 69 -5.00 -1.91 1.21
N MET A 70 -4.90 -2.54 2.37
CA MET A 70 -4.57 -3.96 2.45
C MET A 70 -5.77 -4.86 2.15
N THR A 71 -6.97 -4.41 2.51
CA THR A 71 -8.22 -5.17 2.33
C THR A 71 -9.31 -4.32 1.69
N LYS A 72 -10.31 -4.98 1.12
CA LYS A 72 -11.54 -4.32 0.63
C LYS A 72 -12.26 -3.57 1.76
N ALA A 73 -12.31 -4.16 2.97
CA ALA A 73 -12.88 -3.50 4.13
C ALA A 73 -12.14 -2.20 4.50
N HIS A 74 -10.80 -2.18 4.44
CA HIS A 74 -10.02 -0.96 4.64
C HIS A 74 -10.28 0.09 3.55
N ARG A 75 -10.44 -0.36 2.29
CA ARG A 75 -10.79 0.54 1.18
C ARG A 75 -12.15 1.19 1.42
N ASP A 76 -13.14 0.40 1.79
CA ASP A 76 -14.49 0.88 2.01
C ASP A 76 -14.54 1.86 3.21
N ALA A 77 -13.86 1.55 4.32
CA ALA A 77 -13.71 2.45 5.46
C ALA A 77 -12.98 3.76 5.09
N ALA A 78 -11.96 3.71 4.24
CA ALA A 78 -11.28 4.91 3.75
C ALA A 78 -12.21 5.77 2.88
N LEU A 79 -13.04 5.15 2.05
CA LEU A 79 -14.00 5.85 1.19
C LEU A 79 -15.21 6.39 1.96
N GLU A 80 -15.58 5.82 3.11
CA GLU A 80 -16.55 6.43 4.02
C GLU A 80 -16.02 7.76 4.58
N ILE A 81 -14.71 7.84 4.86
CA ILE A 81 -14.04 9.06 5.35
C ILE A 81 -13.87 10.10 4.24
N ALA A 82 -13.52 9.67 3.02
CA ALA A 82 -13.22 10.54 1.89
C ALA A 82 -13.77 9.98 0.56
N PRO A 83 -15.10 10.06 0.32
CA PRO A 83 -15.74 9.50 -0.88
C PRO A 83 -15.20 10.08 -2.19
N GLN A 84 -14.74 11.33 -2.18
CA GLN A 84 -14.14 12.02 -3.33
C GLN A 84 -12.83 11.37 -3.81
N LYS A 85 -12.22 10.46 -3.01
CA LYS A 85 -11.00 9.73 -3.35
C LYS A 85 -11.25 8.38 -4.06
N LEU A 86 -12.48 8.08 -4.45
CA LEU A 86 -12.87 6.83 -5.11
C LEU A 86 -11.97 6.48 -6.31
N HIS A 87 -11.61 7.46 -7.12
CA HIS A 87 -10.78 7.26 -8.32
C HIS A 87 -9.30 7.06 -8.02
N ARG A 88 -8.89 7.22 -6.76
CA ARG A 88 -7.49 7.13 -6.32
C ARG A 88 -7.27 6.08 -5.22
N THR A 89 -8.31 5.32 -4.85
CA THR A 89 -8.26 4.35 -3.76
C THR A 89 -8.45 2.93 -4.29
N PHE A 90 -7.46 2.07 -4.02
CA PHE A 90 -7.40 0.69 -4.49
C PHE A 90 -6.88 -0.21 -3.38
N THR A 91 -7.21 -1.51 -3.43
CA THR A 91 -6.43 -2.48 -2.64
C THR A 91 -5.07 -2.70 -3.28
N LEU A 92 -4.11 -3.21 -2.51
CA LEU A 92 -2.77 -3.52 -3.02
C LEU A 92 -2.83 -4.53 -4.18
N SER A 93 -3.65 -5.56 -4.03
CA SER A 93 -3.85 -6.56 -5.08
C SER A 93 -4.54 -5.98 -6.33
N GLU A 94 -5.56 -5.11 -6.17
CA GLU A 94 -6.18 -4.41 -7.29
C GLU A 94 -5.17 -3.57 -8.06
N ALA A 95 -4.42 -2.72 -7.37
CA ALA A 95 -3.47 -1.82 -8.01
C ALA A 95 -2.36 -2.59 -8.74
N SER A 96 -1.81 -3.63 -8.12
CA SER A 96 -0.79 -4.47 -8.76
C SER A 96 -1.33 -5.15 -10.02
N GLU A 97 -2.53 -5.76 -9.98
CA GLU A 97 -3.14 -6.42 -11.13
C GLU A 97 -3.50 -5.44 -12.25
N LEU A 98 -3.93 -4.23 -11.90
CA LEU A 98 -4.19 -3.18 -12.90
C LEU A 98 -2.92 -2.81 -13.69
N VAL A 99 -1.76 -2.85 -13.05
CA VAL A 99 -0.48 -2.62 -13.71
C VAL A 99 -0.03 -3.85 -14.50
N THR A 100 0.06 -5.00 -13.84
CA THR A 100 0.69 -6.21 -14.42
C THR A 100 -0.21 -6.96 -15.39
N GLY A 101 -1.49 -7.10 -15.08
CA GLY A 101 -2.47 -7.85 -15.87
C GLY A 101 -3.27 -6.97 -16.84
N CYS A 102 -3.58 -5.73 -16.47
CA CYS A 102 -4.41 -4.83 -17.28
C CYS A 102 -3.60 -3.77 -18.03
N GLY A 103 -2.29 -3.65 -17.77
CA GLY A 103 -1.38 -2.81 -18.54
C GLY A 103 -1.45 -1.31 -18.23
N ALA A 104 -1.81 -0.92 -16.98
CA ALA A 104 -1.70 0.46 -16.55
C ALA A 104 -0.22 0.91 -16.55
N THR A 105 0.06 2.06 -17.13
CA THR A 105 1.40 2.65 -17.21
C THR A 105 1.57 3.89 -16.36
N LYS A 106 0.50 4.45 -15.84
CA LYS A 106 0.48 5.61 -14.94
C LYS A 106 -0.73 5.57 -13.99
N VAL A 107 -0.62 6.26 -12.86
CA VAL A 107 -1.65 6.29 -11.80
C VAL A 107 -3.02 6.71 -12.32
N ALA A 108 -3.09 7.69 -13.22
CA ALA A 108 -4.34 8.19 -13.79
C ALA A 108 -5.14 7.12 -14.57
N GLU A 109 -4.52 6.04 -15.00
CA GLU A 109 -5.17 4.96 -15.77
C GLU A 109 -5.83 3.90 -14.89
N LEU A 110 -5.43 3.78 -13.62
CA LEU A 110 -5.88 2.71 -12.73
C LEU A 110 -7.42 2.66 -12.63
N PHE A 111 -8.06 3.79 -12.38
CA PHE A 111 -9.52 3.79 -12.24
C PHE A 111 -10.25 3.45 -13.55
N ARG A 112 -9.75 3.94 -14.67
CA ARG A 112 -10.32 3.64 -15.99
C ARG A 112 -10.24 2.17 -16.35
N LEU A 113 -9.17 1.49 -15.92
CA LEU A 113 -8.95 0.06 -16.18
C LEU A 113 -9.64 -0.86 -15.16
N ARG A 114 -10.10 -0.33 -14.02
CA ARG A 114 -10.75 -1.12 -12.96
C ARG A 114 -11.87 -2.06 -13.44
N PRO A 115 -12.75 -1.71 -14.41
CA PRO A 115 -13.77 -2.64 -14.93
C PRO A 115 -13.20 -3.94 -15.50
N ARG A 116 -11.93 -3.96 -15.94
CA ARG A 116 -11.26 -5.17 -16.42
C ARG A 116 -11.05 -6.22 -15.32
N LEU A 117 -11.08 -5.81 -14.05
CA LEU A 117 -10.97 -6.70 -12.90
C LEU A 117 -12.27 -7.43 -12.54
N ALA A 118 -13.38 -7.20 -13.23
CA ALA A 118 -14.72 -7.70 -12.88
C ALA A 118 -14.79 -9.23 -12.69
N HIS A 119 -13.88 -9.98 -13.32
CA HIS A 119 -13.81 -11.45 -13.24
C HIS A 119 -12.55 -11.95 -12.51
N HIS A 120 -11.78 -11.04 -11.88
CA HIS A 120 -10.58 -11.40 -11.15
C HIS A 120 -10.91 -11.59 -9.67
N GLU A 121 -10.62 -12.77 -9.12
CA GLU A 121 -10.67 -13.02 -7.68
C GLU A 121 -9.36 -12.51 -7.05
N LEU A 122 -9.36 -11.26 -6.57
CA LEU A 122 -8.22 -10.65 -5.91
C LEU A 122 -8.35 -10.81 -4.40
N ALA A 123 -7.35 -11.45 -3.81
CA ALA A 123 -7.29 -11.67 -2.38
C ALA A 123 -6.90 -10.40 -1.62
N ASP A 124 -7.47 -10.23 -0.44
CA ASP A 124 -7.01 -9.25 0.53
C ASP A 124 -5.64 -9.66 1.09
N ILE A 125 -4.85 -8.68 1.51
CA ILE A 125 -3.62 -8.93 2.27
C ILE A 125 -4.02 -9.15 3.74
N PRO A 126 -3.78 -10.33 4.30
CA PRO A 126 -4.22 -10.61 5.67
C PRO A 126 -3.39 -9.83 6.70
N ASP A 127 -4.00 -9.56 7.85
CA ASP A 127 -3.31 -8.97 8.99
C ASP A 127 -2.49 -10.05 9.72
N PRO A 128 -1.17 -9.92 9.83
CA PRO A 128 -0.34 -10.92 10.51
C PRO A 128 -0.34 -10.78 12.04
N ILE A 129 -0.93 -9.72 12.61
CA ILE A 129 -0.94 -9.52 14.07
C ILE A 129 -1.66 -10.68 14.76
N GLY A 130 -0.98 -11.27 15.76
CA GLY A 130 -1.48 -12.46 16.47
C GLY A 130 -1.20 -13.80 15.78
N GLN A 131 -0.52 -13.79 14.64
CA GLN A 131 -0.06 -14.98 13.94
C GLN A 131 1.42 -15.27 14.25
N ASP A 132 1.92 -16.43 13.82
CA ASP A 132 3.32 -16.80 14.00
C ASP A 132 4.28 -16.06 13.04
N SER A 133 5.59 -16.20 13.28
CA SER A 133 6.62 -15.55 12.47
C SER A 133 6.64 -16.01 11.00
N ALA A 134 6.24 -17.26 10.73
CA ALA A 134 6.15 -17.75 9.36
C ALA A 134 5.03 -17.04 8.58
N PHE A 135 3.90 -16.79 9.23
CA PHE A 135 2.81 -16.03 8.65
C PHE A 135 3.20 -14.56 8.40
N PHE A 136 3.89 -13.92 9.37
CA PHE A 136 4.46 -12.58 9.16
C PHE A 136 5.39 -12.54 7.95
N ALA A 137 6.27 -13.54 7.79
CA ALA A 137 7.18 -13.62 6.65
C ALA A 137 6.43 -13.77 5.33
N ALA A 138 5.38 -14.61 5.28
CA ALA A 138 4.56 -14.80 4.09
C ALA A 138 3.84 -13.50 3.67
N VAL A 139 3.25 -12.78 4.63
CA VAL A 139 2.61 -11.48 4.37
C VAL A 139 3.62 -10.44 3.90
N ALA A 140 4.80 -10.37 4.53
CA ALA A 140 5.86 -9.45 4.12
C ALA A 140 6.33 -9.71 2.68
N ALA A 141 6.51 -10.99 2.32
CA ALA A 141 6.87 -11.39 0.96
C ALA A 141 5.78 -11.02 -0.05
N GLN A 142 4.52 -11.29 0.27
CA GLN A 142 3.38 -10.92 -0.58
C GLN A 142 3.33 -9.40 -0.84
N ILE A 143 3.52 -8.59 0.20
CA ILE A 143 3.55 -7.12 0.07
C ILE A 143 4.75 -6.70 -0.79
N ALA A 144 5.93 -7.28 -0.57
CA ALA A 144 7.15 -6.97 -1.31
C ALA A 144 7.03 -7.29 -2.81
N ASP A 145 6.28 -8.34 -3.17
CA ASP A 145 6.05 -8.73 -4.57
C ASP A 145 5.05 -7.79 -5.28
N LEU A 146 4.05 -7.28 -4.55
CA LEU A 146 2.97 -6.48 -5.13
C LEU A 146 3.29 -4.97 -5.23
N ILE A 147 4.22 -4.46 -4.42
CA ILE A 147 4.58 -3.03 -4.39
C ILE A 147 5.34 -2.56 -5.64
N PRO A 148 6.35 -3.26 -6.16
CA PRO A 148 7.19 -2.76 -7.23
C PRO A 148 6.44 -2.24 -8.47
N PRO A 149 5.48 -2.97 -9.06
CA PRO A 149 4.75 -2.49 -10.23
C PRO A 149 4.02 -1.16 -9.97
N ILE A 150 3.48 -1.00 -8.76
CA ILE A 150 2.74 0.21 -8.38
C ILE A 150 3.69 1.41 -8.26
N ILE A 151 4.86 1.22 -7.67
CA ILE A 151 5.85 2.29 -7.55
C ILE A 151 6.43 2.66 -8.92
N ASP A 152 6.59 1.70 -9.82
CA ASP A 152 7.08 1.96 -11.17
C ASP A 152 6.19 2.95 -11.94
N ILE A 153 4.87 2.86 -11.82
CA ILE A 153 3.96 3.80 -12.46
C ILE A 153 3.89 5.18 -11.79
N CYS A 154 4.42 5.31 -10.56
CA CYS A 154 4.53 6.60 -9.87
C CYS A 154 5.66 7.49 -10.40
N ARG A 155 6.55 6.97 -11.26
CA ARG A 155 7.61 7.76 -11.92
C ARG A 155 7.07 8.76 -12.93
N ILE A 156 5.90 8.50 -13.46
CA ILE A 156 5.32 9.31 -14.54
C ILE A 156 4.30 10.26 -13.93
N PRO A 157 4.45 11.58 -14.10
CA PRO A 157 3.45 12.54 -13.66
C PRO A 157 2.06 12.20 -14.22
N SER A 158 1.06 12.38 -13.39
CA SER A 158 -0.36 12.09 -13.71
C SER A 158 -0.89 13.06 -14.75
#